data_44081afdc04da764e49403f0727373bf
#
_entry.id   44081afdc04da764e49403f0727373bf
#
_cell.length_a   1.000
_cell.length_b   1.000
_cell.length_c   1.000
_cell.angle_alpha   90.00
_cell.angle_beta   90.00
_cell.angle_gamma   90.00
#
_symmetry.space_group_name_H-M   'P 1'
#
loop_
_entity.id
_entity.type
_entity.pdbx_description
1 polymer ?
#
loop_
_entity_poly.entity_id
_entity_poly.type
_entity_poly.pdbx_seq_one_letter_code
_entity_poly.pdbx_strand_id
1 'polypeptide(L)'
;LLLHEAACVKMAGDREATMLAVNQAKAYCADVGLMATERALRMAGGRGILKELPLERWHRDSLAGPVMPPANDRCLETAGKLLCGLRAATLEFQ
;
A
#
# COMPACT_ATOMS: atom_id res chain seq x y z
N LEU A 1 -6.09 -9.07 5.92
CA LEU A 1 -5.23 -10.24 6.06
C LEU A 1 -3.76 -9.90 6.05
N LEU A 2 -3.29 -9.14 5.04
CA LEU A 2 -1.88 -8.73 4.97
C LEU A 2 -1.45 -7.87 6.17
N LEU A 3 -2.30 -6.96 6.61
CA LEU A 3 -2.01 -6.12 7.77
C LEU A 3 -1.93 -6.96 9.05
N HIS A 4 -2.80 -7.95 9.19
CA HIS A 4 -2.77 -8.86 10.32
C HIS A 4 -1.48 -9.69 10.33
N GLU A 5 -1.09 -10.23 9.18
CA GLU A 5 0.17 -10.96 9.05
C GLU A 5 1.38 -10.10 9.39
N ALA A 6 1.40 -8.86 8.89
CA ALA A 6 2.48 -7.93 9.19
C ALA A 6 2.59 -7.65 10.69
N ALA A 7 1.45 -7.47 11.38
CA ALA A 7 1.44 -7.26 12.81
C ALA A 7 1.95 -8.48 13.58
N CYS A 8 1.53 -9.68 13.17
CA CYS A 8 1.99 -10.92 13.80
C CYS A 8 3.50 -11.12 13.62
N VAL A 9 4.02 -10.86 12.44
CA VAL A 9 5.47 -10.98 12.15
C VAL A 9 6.25 -9.97 12.98
N LYS A 10 5.76 -8.75 13.10
CA LYS A 10 6.42 -7.72 13.92
C LYS A 10 6.49 -8.15 15.38
N MET A 11 5.42 -8.75 15.90
CA MET A 11 5.39 -9.25 17.27
C MET A 11 6.37 -10.42 17.50
N ALA A 12 6.68 -11.17 16.46
CA ALA A 12 7.66 -12.25 16.52
C ALA A 12 9.10 -11.75 16.59
N GLY A 13 9.37 -10.47 16.29
CA GLY A 13 10.67 -9.84 16.50
C GLY A 13 11.69 -10.03 15.40
N ASP A 14 11.34 -10.66 14.26
CA ASP A 14 12.24 -10.79 13.12
C ASP A 14 12.19 -9.51 12.26
N ARG A 15 13.29 -8.78 12.22
CA ARG A 15 13.35 -7.50 11.49
C ARG A 15 13.18 -7.67 9.99
N GLU A 16 13.87 -8.64 9.38
CA GLU A 16 13.77 -8.83 7.92
C GLU A 16 12.40 -9.32 7.51
N ALA A 17 11.83 -10.27 8.25
CA ALA A 17 10.47 -10.73 7.98
C ALA A 17 9.45 -9.62 8.20
N THR A 18 9.65 -8.78 9.20
CA THR A 18 8.79 -7.61 9.43
C THR A 18 8.86 -6.64 8.26
N MET A 19 10.06 -6.32 7.78
CA MET A 19 10.23 -5.42 6.64
C MET A 19 9.55 -5.96 5.40
N LEU A 20 9.72 -7.25 5.13
CA LEU A 20 9.07 -7.90 3.98
C LEU A 20 7.55 -7.79 4.08
N ALA A 21 6.97 -8.20 5.20
CA ALA A 21 5.52 -8.21 5.40
C ALA A 21 4.94 -6.79 5.33
N VAL A 22 5.57 -5.81 5.96
CA VAL A 22 5.09 -4.43 5.99
C VAL A 22 5.16 -3.79 4.61
N ASN A 23 6.26 -4.01 3.86
CA ASN A 23 6.37 -3.44 2.52
C ASN A 23 5.36 -4.06 1.55
N GLN A 24 5.14 -5.37 1.64
CA GLN A 24 4.11 -6.03 0.83
C GLN A 24 2.71 -5.51 1.17
N ALA A 25 2.40 -5.38 2.45
CA ALA A 25 1.10 -4.90 2.90
C ALA A 25 0.85 -3.45 2.44
N LYS A 26 1.84 -2.58 2.59
CA LYS A 26 1.72 -1.18 2.19
C LYS A 26 1.47 -1.05 0.69
N ALA A 27 2.27 -1.73 -0.14
CA ALA A 27 2.14 -1.64 -1.59
C ALA A 27 0.78 -2.17 -2.06
N TYR A 28 0.37 -3.33 -1.56
CA TYR A 28 -0.89 -3.95 -1.96
C TYR A 28 -2.09 -3.12 -1.50
N CYS A 29 -2.11 -2.71 -0.24
CA CYS A 29 -3.26 -1.97 0.31
C CYS A 29 -3.41 -0.59 -0.36
N ALA A 30 -2.32 0.10 -0.66
CA ALA A 30 -2.37 1.37 -1.34
C ALA A 30 -2.95 1.23 -2.76
N ASP A 31 -2.51 0.21 -3.50
CA ASP A 31 -3.02 -0.05 -4.85
C ASP A 31 -4.48 -0.47 -4.83
N VAL A 32 -4.89 -1.31 -3.89
CA VAL A 32 -6.28 -1.74 -3.75
C VAL A 32 -7.18 -0.56 -3.41
N GLY A 33 -6.74 0.33 -2.53
CA GLY A 33 -7.51 1.53 -2.17
C GLY A 33 -7.75 2.42 -3.39
N LEU A 34 -6.73 2.64 -4.19
CA LEU A 34 -6.83 3.44 -5.41
C LEU A 34 -7.77 2.78 -6.42
N MET A 35 -7.62 1.48 -6.64
CA MET A 35 -8.45 0.72 -7.57
C MET A 35 -9.91 0.68 -7.13
N ALA A 36 -10.16 0.48 -5.84
CA ALA A 36 -11.51 0.40 -5.29
C ALA A 36 -12.27 1.73 -5.47
N THR A 37 -11.61 2.84 -5.18
CA THR A 37 -12.23 4.16 -5.35
C THR A 37 -12.48 4.51 -6.81
N GLU A 38 -11.56 4.14 -7.71
CA GLU A 38 -11.76 4.32 -9.14
C GLU A 38 -12.99 3.54 -9.63
N ARG A 39 -13.09 2.29 -9.24
CA ARG A 39 -14.24 1.45 -9.63
C ARG A 39 -15.55 1.95 -9.03
N ALA A 40 -15.52 2.45 -7.82
CA ALA A 40 -16.70 3.05 -7.19
C ALA A 40 -17.17 4.27 -7.98
N LEU A 41 -16.26 5.12 -8.45
CA LEU A 41 -16.60 6.25 -9.31
C LEU A 41 -17.26 5.80 -10.61
N ARG A 42 -16.73 4.76 -11.23
CA ARG A 42 -17.30 4.23 -12.48
C ARG A 42 -18.71 3.68 -12.24
N MET A 43 -18.92 3.01 -11.12
CA MET A 43 -20.24 2.48 -10.78
C MET A 43 -21.27 3.58 -10.51
N ALA A 44 -20.85 4.68 -9.90
CA ALA A 44 -21.71 5.83 -9.64
C ALA A 44 -22.01 6.64 -10.91
N GLY A 45 -21.19 6.49 -11.96
CA GLY A 45 -21.33 7.24 -13.19
C GLY A 45 -21.00 8.71 -13.01
N GLY A 46 -21.64 9.58 -13.82
CA GLY A 46 -21.38 11.02 -13.76
C GLY A 46 -21.65 11.65 -12.41
N ARG A 47 -22.51 11.07 -11.60
CA ARG A 47 -22.80 11.57 -10.24
C ARG A 47 -21.63 11.37 -9.29
N GLY A 48 -20.74 10.44 -9.59
CA GLY A 48 -19.60 10.15 -8.74
C GLY A 48 -18.62 11.31 -8.60
N ILE A 49 -18.57 12.20 -9.59
CA ILE A 49 -17.69 13.37 -9.54
C ILE A 49 -18.34 14.59 -8.88
N LEU A 50 -19.62 14.48 -8.52
CA LEU A 50 -20.31 15.57 -7.84
C LEU A 50 -19.95 15.59 -6.36
N LYS A 51 -19.85 16.79 -5.79
CA LYS A 51 -19.47 16.96 -4.39
C LYS A 51 -20.51 16.46 -3.40
N GLU A 52 -21.72 16.13 -3.87
CA GLU A 52 -22.77 15.54 -3.04
C GLU A 52 -22.37 14.16 -2.52
N LEU A 53 -21.53 13.43 -3.28
CA LEU A 53 -21.02 12.12 -2.89
C LEU A 53 -19.53 12.26 -2.53
N PRO A 54 -19.05 11.52 -1.54
CA PRO A 54 -17.65 11.62 -1.11
C PRO A 54 -16.67 10.86 -2.01
N LEU A 55 -17.16 10.15 -3.05
CA LEU A 55 -16.35 9.25 -3.87
C LEU A 55 -15.18 9.95 -4.56
N GLU A 56 -15.41 11.14 -5.12
CA GLU A 56 -14.35 11.91 -5.78
C GLU A 56 -13.25 12.28 -4.80
N ARG A 57 -13.63 12.72 -3.60
CA ARG A 57 -12.65 13.07 -2.58
C ARG A 57 -11.88 11.83 -2.11
N TRP A 58 -12.56 10.73 -1.90
CA TRP A 58 -11.91 9.48 -1.48
C TRP A 58 -10.93 8.99 -2.53
N HIS A 59 -11.30 9.06 -3.80
CA HIS A 59 -10.38 8.68 -4.88
C HIS A 59 -9.18 9.62 -4.94
N ARG A 60 -9.40 10.92 -4.86
CA ARG A 60 -8.34 11.91 -4.85
C ARG A 60 -7.38 11.71 -3.67
N ASP A 61 -7.92 11.43 -2.48
CA ASP A 61 -7.10 11.16 -1.30
C ASP A 61 -6.31 9.85 -1.48
N SER A 62 -6.89 8.85 -2.13
CA SER A 62 -6.23 7.57 -2.39
C SER A 62 -5.04 7.68 -3.34
N LEU A 63 -5.00 8.71 -4.19
CA LEU A 63 -3.88 8.92 -5.10
C LEU A 63 -2.56 9.14 -4.36
N ALA A 64 -2.60 9.62 -3.13
CA ALA A 64 -1.41 9.81 -2.32
C ALA A 64 -0.80 8.50 -1.85
N GLY A 65 -1.61 7.44 -1.67
CA GLY A 65 -1.14 6.18 -1.10
C GLY A 65 0.09 5.60 -1.79
N PRO A 66 0.07 5.37 -3.12
CA PRO A 66 1.20 4.77 -3.81
C PRO A 66 2.49 5.61 -3.80
N VAL A 67 2.39 6.91 -3.60
CA VAL A 67 3.56 7.81 -3.65
C VAL A 67 4.01 8.31 -2.28
N MET A 68 3.23 8.05 -1.22
CA MET A 68 3.66 8.38 0.15
C MET A 68 4.86 7.54 0.54
N PRO A 69 5.85 8.13 1.23
CA PRO A 69 7.04 7.35 1.61
C PRO A 69 6.71 6.21 2.57
N PRO A 70 7.29 5.02 2.37
CA PRO A 70 8.04 4.62 1.18
C PRO A 70 7.10 4.40 0.01
N ALA A 71 7.44 4.93 -1.17
CA ALA A 71 6.61 4.75 -2.37
C ALA A 71 6.45 3.27 -2.71
N ASN A 72 5.34 2.92 -3.38
CA ASN A 72 5.05 1.53 -3.71
C ASN A 72 6.17 0.85 -4.50
N ASP A 73 6.77 1.57 -5.46
CA ASP A 73 7.87 1.01 -6.24
C ASP A 73 9.06 0.65 -5.34
N ARG A 74 9.35 1.47 -4.35
CA ARG A 74 10.41 1.20 -3.41
C ARG A 74 10.05 0.05 -2.46
N CYS A 75 8.79 -0.04 -2.05
CA CYS A 75 8.31 -1.16 -1.25
C CYS A 75 8.47 -2.48 -1.99
N LEU A 76 8.11 -2.52 -3.26
CA LEU A 76 8.23 -3.72 -4.10
C LEU A 76 9.69 -4.08 -4.34
N GLU A 77 10.55 -3.09 -4.55
CA GLU A 77 12.00 -3.32 -4.69
C GLU A 77 12.58 -3.94 -3.42
N THR A 78 12.25 -3.37 -2.27
CA THR A 78 12.73 -3.89 -0.98
C THR A 78 12.24 -5.31 -0.74
N ALA A 79 10.94 -5.56 -0.99
CA ALA A 79 10.36 -6.89 -0.83
C ALA A 79 11.03 -7.89 -1.77
N GLY A 80 11.27 -7.51 -3.03
CA GLY A 80 11.94 -8.36 -3.99
C GLY A 80 13.36 -8.72 -3.56
N LYS A 81 14.11 -7.75 -3.08
CA LYS A 81 15.47 -7.98 -2.57
C LYS A 81 15.47 -8.95 -1.40
N LEU A 82 14.56 -8.77 -0.46
CA LEU A 82 14.46 -9.65 0.71
C LEU A 82 14.06 -11.07 0.31
N LEU A 83 13.12 -11.23 -0.62
CA LEU A 83 12.69 -12.53 -1.11
C LEU A 83 13.81 -13.28 -1.85
N CYS A 84 14.66 -12.54 -2.55
CA CYS A 84 15.80 -13.12 -3.29
C CYS A 84 17.01 -13.37 -2.39
N GLY A 85 16.90 -13.11 -1.10
CA GLY A 85 18.01 -13.27 -0.17
C GLY A 85 19.03 -12.15 -0.26
N LEU A 86 18.77 -11.10 -1.02
CA LEU A 86 19.64 -9.92 -1.11
C LEU A 86 19.35 -8.99 0.07
N ARG A 87 20.42 -8.41 0.62
CA ARG A 87 20.27 -7.44 1.66
C ARG A 87 19.86 -6.12 1.06
N ALA A 88 18.74 -5.55 1.52
CA ALA A 88 18.37 -4.22 1.12
C ALA A 88 19.45 -3.23 1.59
N ALA A 89 19.74 -2.22 0.78
CA ALA A 89 20.76 -1.21 1.10
C ALA A 89 20.43 -0.51 2.42
N THR A 90 19.14 -0.38 2.72
CA THR A 90 18.66 0.12 4.00
C THR A 90 17.33 -0.57 4.30
N LEU A 91 17.17 -0.98 5.55
CA LEU A 91 15.93 -1.55 6.05
C LEU A 91 15.04 -0.48 6.69
N GLU A 92 15.30 0.78 6.41
CA GLU A 92 14.53 1.89 6.94
C GLU A 92 13.45 2.31 5.97
N PHE A 93 12.33 2.74 6.53
CA PHE A 93 11.25 3.35 5.78
C PHE A 93 11.59 4.80 5.50
N GLN A 94 11.72 5.14 4.23
CA GLN A 94 12.00 6.51 3.80
C GLN A 94 11.02 6.97 2.75
#